data_a100cd92515c0deb341315a18d4e393e
#
_entry.id   a100cd92515c0deb341315a18d4e393e
#
_cell.length_a   1.000
_cell.length_b   1.000
_cell.length_c   1.000
_cell.angle_alpha   90.00
_cell.angle_beta   90.00
_cell.angle_gamma   90.00
#
_symmetry.space_group_name_H-M   'P 1'
#
loop_
_entity.id
_entity.type
_entity.pdbx_description
1 polymer ?
#
loop_
_entity_poly.entity_id
_entity_poly.type
_entity_poly.pdbx_seq_one_letter_code
_entity_poly.pdbx_strand_id
1 'polypeptide(L)'
;MIAAARPFLYLVTDRARLAGFGADPLRALEAQVDAAVAAGIDVIQIRERDLDGRVLERLVAGVVSRAAGAPTRVIVNDRADVAESAGAHGVHLRSDGPDVGRVRGRYPGLLIGRSIHAAADALAHRDADYLLFGHVFPTSSKPGLPAAGVAALRDAVAAAAPCAVVAIGGIDTGRARTCISAGASGVAAIDAFIPPAATDVRVYLSRAVNDLRAALQNC
;
A
#
# COMPACT_ATOMS: atom_id res chain seq x y z
N MET A 1 4.70 11.39 -9.51
CA MET A 1 4.21 10.13 -10.09
C MET A 1 4.90 8.94 -9.45
N ILE A 2 4.15 7.92 -9.05
CA ILE A 2 4.68 6.59 -8.66
C ILE A 2 4.93 5.72 -9.93
N ALA A 3 5.16 6.30 -11.08
CA ALA A 3 5.42 5.56 -12.30
C ALA A 3 6.81 4.90 -12.21
N ALA A 4 6.80 3.59 -11.99
CA ALA A 4 7.98 2.76 -12.07
C ALA A 4 8.09 2.13 -13.47
N ALA A 5 9.32 1.93 -13.96
CA ALA A 5 9.58 1.20 -15.21
C ALA A 5 9.16 -0.29 -15.14
N ARG A 6 8.70 -0.76 -13.99
CA ARG A 6 8.24 -2.12 -13.68
C ARG A 6 7.06 -2.08 -12.71
N PRO A 7 6.21 -3.11 -12.67
CA PRO A 7 5.16 -3.22 -11.66
C PRO A 7 5.75 -3.18 -10.24
N PHE A 8 5.09 -2.43 -9.33
CA PHE A 8 5.60 -2.22 -7.98
C PHE A 8 4.82 -2.98 -6.91
N LEU A 9 5.51 -3.26 -5.81
CA LEU A 9 4.97 -3.93 -4.63
C LEU A 9 4.70 -2.92 -3.52
N TYR A 10 3.51 -3.04 -2.92
CA TYR A 10 3.02 -2.09 -1.95
C TYR A 10 2.58 -2.83 -0.67
N LEU A 11 3.30 -2.62 0.42
CA LEU A 11 2.93 -3.11 1.74
C LEU A 11 2.00 -2.11 2.43
N VAL A 12 0.85 -2.57 2.91
CA VAL A 12 -0.02 -1.79 3.81
C VAL A 12 0.10 -2.39 5.21
N THR A 13 0.46 -1.58 6.20
CA THR A 13 0.65 -2.07 7.57
C THR A 13 -0.66 -2.31 8.29
N ASP A 14 -0.62 -3.25 9.23
CA ASP A 14 -1.67 -3.55 10.20
C ASP A 14 -1.02 -4.22 11.40
N ARG A 15 -0.53 -3.41 12.39
CA ARG A 15 0.22 -3.93 13.53
C ARG A 15 -0.61 -4.86 14.44
N ALA A 16 -1.93 -4.70 14.45
CA ALA A 16 -2.80 -5.57 15.25
C ALA A 16 -2.69 -7.03 14.81
N ARG A 17 -2.37 -7.28 13.53
CA ARG A 17 -2.16 -8.61 12.97
C ARG A 17 -0.76 -9.16 13.22
N LEU A 18 0.13 -8.33 13.75
CA LEU A 18 1.47 -8.72 14.17
C LEU A 18 1.56 -9.06 15.67
N ALA A 19 0.44 -9.05 16.39
CA ALA A 19 0.40 -9.29 17.84
C ALA A 19 0.96 -10.67 18.27
N GLY A 20 1.11 -11.63 17.35
CA GLY A 20 1.76 -12.91 17.60
C GLY A 20 3.29 -12.90 17.53
N PHE A 21 3.92 -11.75 17.18
CA PHE A 21 5.37 -11.64 16.91
C PHE A 21 6.14 -10.88 18.00
N GLY A 22 5.65 -10.85 19.22
CA GLY A 22 6.28 -10.22 20.38
C GLY A 22 5.27 -9.53 21.29
N ALA A 23 5.74 -9.08 22.45
CA ALA A 23 4.88 -8.42 23.44
C ALA A 23 4.46 -6.98 23.01
N ASP A 24 5.18 -6.37 22.06
CA ASP A 24 4.95 -4.99 21.59
C ASP A 24 4.66 -4.97 20.09
N PRO A 25 3.40 -4.71 19.67
CA PRO A 25 3.03 -4.64 18.26
C PRO A 25 3.75 -3.53 17.46
N LEU A 26 4.18 -2.44 18.10
CA LEU A 26 4.96 -1.39 17.43
C LEU A 26 6.37 -1.89 17.08
N ARG A 27 7.02 -2.62 17.98
CA ARG A 27 8.31 -3.27 17.71
C ARG A 27 8.20 -4.32 16.60
N ALA A 28 7.12 -5.09 16.57
CA ALA A 28 6.86 -6.05 15.50
C ALA A 28 6.68 -5.34 14.15
N LEU A 29 5.97 -4.21 14.12
CA LEU A 29 5.83 -3.37 12.93
C LEU A 29 7.18 -2.80 12.47
N GLU A 30 8.01 -2.30 13.37
CA GLU A 30 9.36 -1.82 13.05
C GLU A 30 10.21 -2.92 12.41
N ALA A 31 10.19 -4.13 12.97
CA ALA A 31 10.88 -5.28 12.39
C ALA A 31 10.34 -5.68 11.01
N GLN A 32 9.02 -5.59 10.80
CA GLN A 32 8.39 -5.79 9.49
C GLN A 32 8.89 -4.76 8.48
N VAL A 33 8.94 -3.49 8.85
CA VAL A 33 9.43 -2.40 7.99
C VAL A 33 10.89 -2.61 7.62
N ASP A 34 11.77 -2.89 8.61
CA ASP A 34 13.18 -3.14 8.36
C ASP A 34 13.38 -4.30 7.37
N ALA A 35 12.63 -5.39 7.57
CA ALA A 35 12.68 -6.55 6.69
C ALA A 35 12.16 -6.25 5.27
N ALA A 36 11.07 -5.49 5.16
CA ALA A 36 10.48 -5.12 3.88
C ALA A 36 11.40 -4.17 3.08
N VAL A 37 12.01 -3.17 3.74
CA VAL A 37 12.98 -2.26 3.12
C VAL A 37 14.21 -3.03 2.64
N ALA A 38 14.76 -3.92 3.48
CA ALA A 38 15.91 -4.75 3.11
C ALA A 38 15.61 -5.69 1.94
N ALA A 39 14.36 -6.16 1.82
CA ALA A 39 13.89 -6.99 0.70
C ALA A 39 13.57 -6.19 -0.58
N GLY A 40 13.65 -4.85 -0.55
CA GLY A 40 13.41 -3.99 -1.70
C GLY A 40 11.93 -3.77 -2.02
N ILE A 41 11.06 -3.65 -1.02
CA ILE A 41 9.67 -3.20 -1.20
C ILE A 41 9.65 -1.79 -1.80
N ASP A 42 8.73 -1.53 -2.73
CA ASP A 42 8.69 -0.22 -3.40
C ASP A 42 7.94 0.84 -2.58
N VAL A 43 6.84 0.44 -1.91
CA VAL A 43 5.99 1.34 -1.13
C VAL A 43 5.59 0.70 0.20
N ILE A 44 5.64 1.47 1.28
CA ILE A 44 5.08 1.11 2.58
C ILE A 44 4.05 2.17 2.97
N GLN A 45 2.79 1.76 3.16
CA GLN A 45 1.73 2.61 3.71
C GLN A 45 1.55 2.32 5.19
N ILE A 46 1.77 3.33 6.02
CA ILE A 46 1.48 3.27 7.45
C ILE A 46 -0.01 3.51 7.67
N ARG A 47 -0.72 2.44 8.07
CA ARG A 47 -2.18 2.44 8.24
C ARG A 47 -2.58 1.96 9.63
N GLU A 48 -2.22 2.76 10.64
CA GLU A 48 -2.46 2.50 12.06
C GLU A 48 -3.50 3.50 12.58
N ARG A 49 -4.79 3.21 12.35
CA ARG A 49 -5.91 4.16 12.52
C ARG A 49 -6.26 4.48 13.96
N ASP A 50 -5.85 3.64 14.89
CA ASP A 50 -6.12 3.74 16.32
C ASP A 50 -5.01 4.45 17.10
N LEU A 51 -3.91 4.84 16.43
CA LEU A 51 -2.86 5.64 17.05
C LEU A 51 -3.25 7.12 17.13
N ASP A 52 -2.98 7.75 18.28
CA ASP A 52 -3.06 9.19 18.37
C ASP A 52 -2.02 9.89 17.47
N GLY A 53 -2.25 11.17 17.15
CA GLY A 53 -1.45 11.89 16.17
C GLY A 53 0.04 11.95 16.50
N ARG A 54 0.42 12.09 17.76
CA ARG A 54 1.84 12.18 18.19
C ARG A 54 2.54 10.83 18.12
N VAL A 55 1.84 9.76 18.48
CA VAL A 55 2.39 8.40 18.37
C VAL A 55 2.56 8.03 16.90
N LEU A 56 1.54 8.32 16.08
CA LEU A 56 1.61 8.09 14.63
C LEU A 56 2.76 8.88 13.99
N GLU A 57 2.94 10.14 14.34
CA GLU A 57 4.01 10.99 13.82
C GLU A 57 5.40 10.42 14.15
N ARG A 58 5.63 10.02 15.39
CA ARG A 58 6.89 9.37 15.79
C ARG A 58 7.13 8.05 15.05
N LEU A 59 6.08 7.23 14.89
CA LEU A 59 6.17 6.00 14.13
C LEU A 59 6.55 6.27 12.67
N VAL A 60 5.85 7.21 12.02
CA VAL A 60 6.12 7.58 10.61
C VAL A 60 7.54 8.12 10.44
N ALA A 61 7.99 9.02 11.31
CA ALA A 61 9.37 9.54 11.28
C ALA A 61 10.40 8.42 11.45
N GLY A 62 10.15 7.47 12.33
CA GLY A 62 10.99 6.28 12.50
C GLY A 62 11.03 5.40 11.23
N VAL A 63 9.89 5.21 10.56
CA VAL A 63 9.83 4.45 9.30
C VAL A 63 10.54 5.20 8.17
N VAL A 64 10.38 6.51 8.05
CA VAL A 64 11.09 7.34 7.07
C VAL A 64 12.61 7.21 7.26
N SER A 65 13.08 7.28 8.50
CA SER A 65 14.51 7.10 8.83
C SER A 65 15.02 5.71 8.43
N ARG A 66 14.24 4.64 8.66
CA ARG A 66 14.59 3.25 8.27
C ARG A 66 14.63 3.06 6.76
N ALA A 67 13.80 3.78 6.01
CA ALA A 67 13.76 3.75 4.56
C ALA A 67 14.81 4.67 3.90
N ALA A 68 15.56 5.46 4.69
CA ALA A 68 16.55 6.39 4.16
C ALA A 68 17.65 5.65 3.37
N GLY A 69 17.94 6.14 2.17
CA GLY A 69 18.91 5.52 1.26
C GLY A 69 18.37 4.34 0.44
N ALA A 70 17.16 3.85 0.73
CA ALA A 70 16.46 2.87 -0.09
C ALA A 70 15.49 3.56 -1.08
N PRO A 71 15.13 2.90 -2.19
CA PRO A 71 14.12 3.45 -3.13
C PRO A 71 12.69 3.39 -2.57
N THR A 72 12.50 2.84 -1.39
CA THR A 72 11.19 2.63 -0.73
C THR A 72 10.50 3.96 -0.43
N ARG A 73 9.27 4.12 -0.88
CA ARG A 73 8.43 5.26 -0.56
C ARG A 73 7.57 5.00 0.68
N VAL A 74 7.54 5.95 1.61
CA VAL A 74 6.70 5.89 2.82
C VAL A 74 5.48 6.76 2.59
N ILE A 75 4.29 6.18 2.72
CA ILE A 75 2.98 6.82 2.54
C ILE A 75 2.20 6.72 3.86
N VAL A 76 1.49 7.76 4.23
CA VAL A 76 0.65 7.78 5.44
C VAL A 76 -0.83 7.68 5.07
N ASN A 77 -1.60 6.86 5.75
CA ASN A 77 -3.03 6.74 5.52
C ASN A 77 -3.77 7.95 6.11
N ASP A 78 -4.56 8.68 5.31
CA ASP A 78 -5.48 9.79 5.63
C ASP A 78 -4.86 11.04 6.31
N ARG A 79 -3.72 10.95 6.94
CA ARG A 79 -3.12 12.02 7.74
C ARG A 79 -2.02 12.75 6.96
N ALA A 80 -2.44 13.65 6.04
CA ALA A 80 -1.50 14.48 5.26
C ALA A 80 -0.66 15.42 6.14
N ASP A 81 -1.22 15.89 7.24
CA ASP A 81 -0.53 16.67 8.27
C ASP A 81 0.64 15.89 8.89
N VAL A 82 0.42 14.63 9.26
CA VAL A 82 1.46 13.74 9.78
C VAL A 82 2.47 13.36 8.69
N ALA A 83 2.01 13.14 7.45
CA ALA A 83 2.91 12.82 6.35
C ALA A 83 3.92 13.95 6.11
N GLU A 84 3.46 15.20 6.13
CA GLU A 84 4.34 16.36 5.98
C GLU A 84 5.28 16.55 7.16
N SER A 85 4.74 16.56 8.40
CA SER A 85 5.55 16.82 9.60
C SER A 85 6.61 15.75 9.84
N ALA A 86 6.32 14.48 9.52
CA ALA A 86 7.24 13.36 9.68
C ALA A 86 8.17 13.14 8.47
N GLY A 87 8.08 13.94 7.42
CA GLY A 87 8.90 13.82 6.22
C GLY A 87 8.58 12.61 5.34
N ALA A 88 7.36 12.08 5.40
CA ALA A 88 6.93 11.00 4.52
C ALA A 88 6.79 11.46 3.07
N HIS A 89 6.81 10.52 2.14
CA HIS A 89 6.76 10.81 0.70
C HIS A 89 5.35 11.15 0.20
N GLY A 90 4.29 10.83 0.96
CA GLY A 90 2.94 11.09 0.53
C GLY A 90 1.85 10.63 1.49
N VAL A 91 0.62 10.85 1.07
CA VAL A 91 -0.61 10.46 1.77
C VAL A 91 -1.49 9.60 0.88
N HIS A 92 -2.16 8.62 1.48
CA HIS A 92 -3.19 7.83 0.83
C HIS A 92 -4.57 8.16 1.40
N LEU A 93 -5.45 8.72 0.58
CA LEU A 93 -6.79 9.14 0.96
C LEU A 93 -7.80 7.99 0.79
N ARG A 94 -8.72 7.84 1.74
CA ARG A 94 -9.86 6.93 1.61
C ARG A 94 -10.81 7.40 0.51
N SER A 95 -11.68 6.51 0.02
CA SER A 95 -12.68 6.81 -1.01
C SER A 95 -13.65 7.95 -0.62
N ASP A 96 -13.95 8.09 0.67
CA ASP A 96 -14.78 9.14 1.27
C ASP A 96 -13.96 10.29 1.89
N GLY A 97 -12.66 10.33 1.65
CA GLY A 97 -11.74 11.36 2.17
C GLY A 97 -11.85 12.71 1.46
N PRO A 98 -11.03 13.68 1.87
CA PRO A 98 -11.00 15.01 1.27
C PRO A 98 -10.65 14.96 -0.22
N ASP A 99 -11.03 15.99 -0.94
CA ASP A 99 -10.71 16.17 -2.36
C ASP A 99 -9.19 16.21 -2.62
N VAL A 100 -8.72 15.57 -3.70
CA VAL A 100 -7.30 15.46 -4.08
C VAL A 100 -6.70 16.84 -4.33
N GLY A 101 -7.41 17.71 -5.07
CA GLY A 101 -6.94 19.06 -5.37
C GLY A 101 -6.78 19.92 -4.13
N ARG A 102 -7.72 19.79 -3.17
CA ARG A 102 -7.63 20.50 -1.87
C ARG A 102 -6.40 20.04 -1.07
N VAL A 103 -6.14 18.72 -1.01
CA VAL A 103 -4.96 18.20 -0.31
C VAL A 103 -3.67 18.64 -1.02
N ARG A 104 -3.63 18.57 -2.34
CA ARG A 104 -2.49 19.01 -3.15
C ARG A 104 -2.19 20.51 -2.96
N GLY A 105 -3.23 21.35 -2.92
CA GLY A 105 -3.05 22.78 -2.66
C GLY A 105 -2.46 23.09 -1.29
N ARG A 106 -2.78 22.27 -0.28
CA ARG A 106 -2.27 22.43 1.09
C ARG A 106 -0.89 21.80 1.30
N TYR A 107 -0.59 20.69 0.61
CA TYR A 107 0.62 19.87 0.76
C TYR A 107 1.22 19.53 -0.62
N PRO A 108 1.76 20.52 -1.33
CA PRO A 108 2.18 20.36 -2.74
C PRO A 108 3.36 19.40 -2.92
N GLY A 109 4.13 19.12 -1.86
CA GLY A 109 5.27 18.20 -1.89
C GLY A 109 4.88 16.73 -1.74
N LEU A 110 3.63 16.42 -1.32
CA LEU A 110 3.22 15.05 -1.07
C LEU A 110 2.69 14.36 -2.35
N LEU A 111 3.08 13.10 -2.52
CA LEU A 111 2.36 12.17 -3.39
C LEU A 111 0.97 11.90 -2.79
N ILE A 112 -0.06 11.92 -3.62
CA ILE A 112 -1.44 11.69 -3.18
C ILE A 112 -2.00 10.46 -3.87
N GLY A 113 -2.26 9.40 -3.08
CA GLY A 113 -3.02 8.23 -3.52
C GLY A 113 -4.49 8.32 -3.11
N ARG A 114 -5.36 7.62 -3.83
CA ARG A 114 -6.80 7.55 -3.52
C ARG A 114 -7.33 6.13 -3.62
N SER A 115 -8.11 5.70 -2.63
CA SER A 115 -8.87 4.44 -2.71
C SER A 115 -10.08 4.62 -3.63
N ILE A 116 -10.31 3.63 -4.49
CA ILE A 116 -11.45 3.57 -5.41
C ILE A 116 -12.06 2.16 -5.42
N HIS A 117 -13.34 2.08 -5.81
CA HIS A 117 -14.09 0.82 -5.81
C HIS A 117 -14.80 0.53 -7.14
N ALA A 118 -14.88 1.51 -8.04
CA ALA A 118 -15.53 1.39 -9.34
C ALA A 118 -14.75 2.18 -10.43
N ALA A 119 -15.05 1.91 -11.70
CA ALA A 119 -14.49 2.66 -12.83
C ALA A 119 -14.89 4.14 -12.82
N ALA A 120 -16.11 4.44 -12.33
CA ALA A 120 -16.55 5.83 -12.17
C ALA A 120 -15.68 6.61 -11.18
N ASP A 121 -15.27 5.97 -10.07
CA ASP A 121 -14.36 6.59 -9.11
C ASP A 121 -12.98 6.82 -9.74
N ALA A 122 -12.52 5.87 -10.57
CA ALA A 122 -11.23 5.98 -11.27
C ALA A 122 -11.20 7.19 -12.20
N LEU A 123 -12.26 7.40 -12.97
CA LEU A 123 -12.43 8.58 -13.84
C LEU A 123 -12.46 9.89 -13.04
N ALA A 124 -13.19 9.90 -11.92
CA ALA A 124 -13.37 11.08 -11.08
C ALA A 124 -12.10 11.52 -10.35
N HIS A 125 -11.18 10.57 -10.05
CA HIS A 125 -9.99 10.82 -9.22
C HIS A 125 -8.66 10.58 -9.96
N ARG A 126 -8.66 10.59 -11.29
CA ARG A 126 -7.45 10.40 -12.12
C ARG A 126 -6.40 11.51 -11.99
N ASP A 127 -6.70 12.58 -11.26
CA ASP A 127 -5.79 13.65 -10.86
C ASP A 127 -4.92 13.30 -9.65
N ALA A 128 -5.18 12.16 -8.98
CA ALA A 128 -4.28 11.60 -7.98
C ALA A 128 -2.97 11.09 -8.62
N ASP A 129 -1.91 10.92 -7.83
CA ASP A 129 -0.65 10.36 -8.31
C ASP A 129 -0.74 8.84 -8.54
N TYR A 130 -1.67 8.18 -7.86
CA TYR A 130 -2.06 6.79 -8.09
C TYR A 130 -3.42 6.48 -7.45
N LEU A 131 -4.07 5.45 -7.94
CA LEU A 131 -5.32 4.93 -7.40
C LEU A 131 -5.12 3.52 -6.84
N LEU A 132 -5.75 3.22 -5.71
CA LEU A 132 -5.74 1.90 -5.08
C LEU A 132 -7.12 1.28 -5.23
N PHE A 133 -7.25 0.34 -6.17
CA PHE A 133 -8.51 -0.32 -6.51
C PHE A 133 -8.71 -1.59 -5.70
N GLY A 134 -9.81 -1.72 -5.01
CA GLY A 134 -10.14 -2.95 -4.29
C GLY A 134 -11.39 -2.94 -3.43
N HIS A 135 -11.67 -4.14 -2.89
CA HIS A 135 -10.82 -5.36 -2.93
C HIS A 135 -11.13 -6.22 -4.17
N VAL A 136 -10.07 -6.66 -4.85
CA VAL A 136 -10.22 -7.41 -6.12
C VAL A 136 -10.66 -8.85 -5.84
N PHE A 137 -10.12 -9.50 -4.80
CA PHE A 137 -10.44 -10.86 -4.39
C PHE A 137 -10.93 -10.90 -2.95
N PRO A 138 -11.63 -11.96 -2.52
CA PRO A 138 -12.01 -12.14 -1.13
C PRO A 138 -10.81 -12.01 -0.19
N THR A 139 -10.98 -11.30 0.92
CA THR A 139 -9.91 -10.97 1.87
C THR A 139 -10.41 -10.95 3.31
N SER A 140 -9.55 -11.36 4.24
CA SER A 140 -9.81 -11.32 5.68
C SER A 140 -10.03 -9.90 6.21
N SER A 141 -9.50 -8.88 5.54
CA SER A 141 -9.66 -7.47 5.93
C SER A 141 -11.07 -6.90 5.65
N LYS A 142 -11.89 -7.60 4.82
CA LYS A 142 -13.28 -7.22 4.50
C LYS A 142 -14.16 -8.48 4.45
N PRO A 143 -14.36 -9.18 5.57
CA PRO A 143 -15.12 -10.42 5.60
C PRO A 143 -16.57 -10.20 5.17
N GLY A 144 -17.11 -11.10 4.37
CA GLY A 144 -18.50 -11.08 3.92
C GLY A 144 -18.85 -10.05 2.84
N LEU A 145 -17.94 -9.15 2.47
CA LEU A 145 -18.19 -8.22 1.37
C LEU A 145 -17.84 -8.87 0.02
N PRO A 146 -18.67 -8.68 -1.02
CA PRO A 146 -18.37 -9.21 -2.36
C PRO A 146 -17.13 -8.54 -2.94
N ALA A 147 -16.23 -9.35 -3.50
CA ALA A 147 -15.05 -8.86 -4.20
C ALA A 147 -15.43 -8.23 -5.55
N ALA A 148 -14.75 -7.15 -5.95
CA ALA A 148 -15.03 -6.47 -7.21
C ALA A 148 -14.67 -7.31 -8.45
N GLY A 149 -13.66 -8.16 -8.33
CA GLY A 149 -13.19 -9.01 -9.41
C GLY A 149 -12.24 -8.33 -10.41
N VAL A 150 -11.63 -9.16 -11.24
CA VAL A 150 -10.61 -8.72 -12.23
C VAL A 150 -11.22 -7.92 -13.38
N ALA A 151 -12.46 -8.20 -13.76
CA ALA A 151 -13.15 -7.44 -14.80
C ALA A 151 -13.32 -5.97 -14.39
N ALA A 152 -13.80 -5.71 -13.17
CA ALA A 152 -13.95 -4.37 -12.65
C ALA A 152 -12.59 -3.66 -12.45
N LEU A 153 -11.51 -4.39 -12.12
CA LEU A 153 -10.15 -3.84 -12.12
C LEU A 153 -9.75 -3.36 -13.51
N ARG A 154 -10.00 -4.14 -14.56
CA ARG A 154 -9.68 -3.76 -15.95
C ARG A 154 -10.42 -2.49 -16.38
N ASP A 155 -11.72 -2.41 -16.03
CA ASP A 155 -12.54 -1.23 -16.32
C ASP A 155 -12.02 0.01 -15.59
N ALA A 156 -11.61 -0.14 -14.32
CA ALA A 156 -11.02 0.94 -13.54
C ALA A 156 -9.66 1.40 -14.12
N VAL A 157 -8.81 0.47 -14.57
CA VAL A 157 -7.54 0.78 -15.24
C VAL A 157 -7.78 1.60 -16.51
N ALA A 158 -8.73 1.17 -17.35
CA ALA A 158 -9.07 1.90 -18.58
C ALA A 158 -9.60 3.30 -18.29
N ALA A 159 -10.46 3.45 -17.28
CA ALA A 159 -11.05 4.73 -16.91
C ALA A 159 -10.04 5.70 -16.24
N ALA A 160 -9.04 5.16 -15.54
CA ALA A 160 -8.02 5.95 -14.85
C ALA A 160 -6.95 6.54 -15.77
N ALA A 161 -6.76 5.99 -16.95
CA ALA A 161 -5.62 6.34 -17.80
C ALA A 161 -5.45 7.85 -17.98
N PRO A 162 -4.23 8.40 -17.83
CA PRO A 162 -2.94 7.74 -17.63
C PRO A 162 -2.54 7.49 -16.14
N CYS A 163 -3.43 7.68 -15.18
CA CYS A 163 -3.15 7.50 -13.75
C CYS A 163 -2.89 6.02 -13.44
N ALA A 164 -1.86 5.75 -12.64
CA ALA A 164 -1.51 4.40 -12.23
C ALA A 164 -2.57 3.78 -11.30
N VAL A 165 -3.01 2.55 -11.59
CA VAL A 165 -3.92 1.78 -10.73
C VAL A 165 -3.18 0.64 -10.07
N VAL A 166 -3.28 0.55 -8.75
CA VAL A 166 -2.71 -0.51 -7.92
C VAL A 166 -3.85 -1.40 -7.44
N ALA A 167 -3.72 -2.70 -7.63
CA ALA A 167 -4.73 -3.66 -7.17
C ALA A 167 -4.49 -4.06 -5.71
N ILE A 168 -5.56 -4.10 -4.89
CA ILE A 168 -5.50 -4.55 -3.50
C ILE A 168 -6.63 -5.51 -3.16
N GLY A 169 -6.39 -6.38 -2.19
CA GLY A 169 -7.36 -7.28 -1.58
C GLY A 169 -7.22 -8.72 -2.05
N GLY A 170 -6.85 -9.60 -1.12
CA GLY A 170 -6.66 -11.02 -1.34
C GLY A 170 -5.53 -11.35 -2.30
N ILE A 171 -4.47 -10.56 -2.35
CA ILE A 171 -3.33 -10.73 -3.25
C ILE A 171 -2.42 -11.86 -2.74
N ASP A 172 -2.16 -12.80 -3.62
CA ASP A 172 -1.08 -13.81 -3.56
C ASP A 172 -0.29 -13.78 -4.89
N THR A 173 0.70 -14.63 -5.07
CA THR A 173 1.56 -14.65 -6.27
C THR A 173 0.79 -14.93 -7.58
N GLY A 174 -0.18 -15.84 -7.55
CA GLY A 174 -1.02 -16.14 -8.72
C GLY A 174 -1.96 -15.00 -9.08
N ARG A 175 -2.61 -14.43 -8.07
CA ARG A 175 -3.55 -13.29 -8.22
C ARG A 175 -2.82 -12.00 -8.58
N ALA A 176 -1.59 -11.79 -8.08
CA ALA A 176 -0.74 -10.66 -8.46
C ALA A 176 -0.51 -10.63 -9.97
N ARG A 177 -0.12 -11.79 -10.56
CA ARG A 177 0.04 -11.93 -12.01
C ARG A 177 -1.24 -11.57 -12.77
N THR A 178 -2.38 -12.09 -12.32
CA THR A 178 -3.70 -11.80 -12.91
C THR A 178 -4.01 -10.29 -12.89
N CYS A 179 -3.68 -9.59 -11.81
CA CYS A 179 -3.88 -8.14 -11.72
C CYS A 179 -3.00 -7.36 -12.70
N ILE A 180 -1.74 -7.75 -12.86
CA ILE A 180 -0.84 -7.09 -13.83
C ILE A 180 -1.30 -7.35 -15.26
N SER A 181 -1.69 -8.58 -15.60
CA SER A 181 -2.28 -8.90 -16.91
C SER A 181 -3.60 -8.15 -17.18
N ALA A 182 -4.29 -7.67 -16.14
CA ALA A 182 -5.45 -6.78 -16.26
C ALA A 182 -5.08 -5.29 -16.42
N GLY A 183 -3.79 -4.95 -16.43
CA GLY A 183 -3.27 -3.59 -16.62
C GLY A 183 -2.93 -2.84 -15.33
N ALA A 184 -2.98 -3.48 -14.16
CA ALA A 184 -2.57 -2.82 -12.92
C ALA A 184 -1.07 -2.48 -12.96
N SER A 185 -0.72 -1.29 -12.46
CA SER A 185 0.67 -0.81 -12.38
C SER A 185 1.46 -1.42 -11.20
N GLY A 186 0.77 -2.15 -10.32
CA GLY A 186 1.35 -2.81 -9.15
C GLY A 186 0.27 -3.48 -8.31
N VAL A 187 0.71 -4.14 -7.24
CA VAL A 187 -0.18 -4.79 -6.28
C VAL A 187 0.14 -4.37 -4.85
N ALA A 188 -0.91 -4.23 -4.04
CA ALA A 188 -0.83 -3.92 -2.63
C ALA A 188 -1.39 -5.07 -1.78
N ALA A 189 -0.77 -5.34 -0.65
CA ALA A 189 -1.23 -6.37 0.26
C ALA A 189 -1.01 -6.00 1.72
N ILE A 190 -1.84 -6.60 2.60
CA ILE A 190 -1.63 -6.72 4.03
C ILE A 190 -1.19 -8.17 4.31
N ASP A 191 -2.08 -9.12 4.02
CA ASP A 191 -1.96 -10.53 4.39
C ASP A 191 -0.69 -11.20 3.86
N ALA A 192 -0.30 -10.90 2.63
CA ALA A 192 0.91 -11.45 2.02
C ALA A 192 2.21 -11.08 2.76
N PHE A 193 2.16 -10.04 3.59
CA PHE A 193 3.31 -9.55 4.37
C PHE A 193 3.17 -9.80 5.88
N ILE A 194 2.14 -10.53 6.31
CA ILE A 194 1.99 -10.99 7.69
C ILE A 194 2.58 -12.41 7.79
N PRO A 195 3.70 -12.59 8.51
CA PRO A 195 4.30 -13.91 8.65
C PRO A 195 3.37 -14.85 9.44
N PRO A 196 3.39 -16.16 9.19
CA PRO A 196 2.80 -17.15 10.09
C PRO A 196 3.47 -17.11 11.47
N ALA A 197 2.72 -17.47 12.53
CA ALA A 197 3.27 -17.56 13.88
C ALA A 197 4.57 -18.37 13.95
N ALA A 198 5.48 -17.97 14.82
CA ALA A 198 6.80 -18.60 15.02
C ALA A 198 7.74 -18.55 13.79
N THR A 199 7.46 -17.71 12.79
CA THR A 199 8.33 -17.55 11.64
C THR A 199 9.23 -16.31 11.83
N ASP A 200 10.50 -16.39 11.44
CA ASP A 200 11.38 -15.23 11.41
C ASP A 200 10.86 -14.20 10.38
N VAL A 201 10.59 -12.99 10.85
CA VAL A 201 10.01 -11.91 10.05
C VAL A 201 10.88 -11.56 8.85
N ARG A 202 12.21 -11.53 9.01
CA ARG A 202 13.14 -11.15 7.93
C ARG A 202 13.15 -12.20 6.83
N VAL A 203 13.23 -13.48 7.22
CA VAL A 203 13.22 -14.59 6.26
C VAL A 203 11.90 -14.60 5.50
N TYR A 204 10.78 -14.46 6.21
CA TYR A 204 9.46 -14.45 5.59
C TYR A 204 9.28 -13.30 4.62
N LEU A 205 9.56 -12.07 5.05
CA LEU A 205 9.40 -10.87 4.20
C LEU A 205 10.29 -10.91 2.97
N SER A 206 11.57 -11.33 3.13
CA SER A 206 12.47 -11.49 1.99
C SER A 206 11.89 -12.45 0.96
N ARG A 207 11.38 -13.60 1.41
CA ARG A 207 10.75 -14.58 0.52
C ARG A 207 9.47 -14.03 -0.12
N ALA A 208 8.56 -13.46 0.66
CA ALA A 208 7.28 -12.94 0.16
C ALA A 208 7.48 -11.83 -0.89
N VAL A 209 8.42 -10.90 -0.65
CA VAL A 209 8.75 -9.85 -1.62
C VAL A 209 9.36 -10.46 -2.89
N ASN A 210 10.31 -11.40 -2.78
CA ASN A 210 10.93 -12.04 -3.93
C ASN A 210 9.94 -12.86 -4.76
N ASP A 211 9.07 -13.65 -4.13
CA ASP A 211 8.06 -14.47 -4.80
C ASP A 211 7.04 -13.60 -5.55
N LEU A 212 6.55 -12.53 -4.90
CA LEU A 212 5.66 -11.56 -5.55
C LEU A 212 6.38 -10.82 -6.69
N ARG A 213 7.63 -10.41 -6.49
CA ARG A 213 8.42 -9.74 -7.52
C ARG A 213 8.60 -10.61 -8.76
N ALA A 214 8.95 -11.87 -8.58
CA ALA A 214 9.06 -12.83 -9.66
C ALA A 214 7.72 -13.04 -10.40
N ALA A 215 6.60 -13.05 -9.65
CA ALA A 215 5.27 -13.13 -10.24
C ALA A 215 4.92 -11.93 -11.12
N LEU A 216 5.40 -10.73 -10.79
CA LEU A 216 5.14 -9.49 -11.54
C LEU A 216 6.03 -9.33 -12.78
N GLN A 217 7.19 -9.97 -12.83
CA GLN A 217 8.14 -9.87 -13.95
C GLN A 217 7.81 -10.81 -15.12
N ASN A 218 7.04 -11.86 -14.87
CA ASN A 218 6.70 -12.90 -15.84
C ASN A 218 5.28 -12.70 -16.44
N CYS A 219 4.84 -11.45 -16.61
CA CYS A 219 3.53 -11.07 -17.15
C CYS A 219 3.68 -10.48 -18.55
#